data_21b6583ca7100131df4b0257871b88a4
#
_entry.id   21b6583ca7100131df4b0257871b88a4
#
_cell.length_a   1.000
_cell.length_b   1.000
_cell.length_c   1.000
_cell.angle_alpha   90.00
_cell.angle_beta   90.00
_cell.angle_gamma   90.00
#
_symmetry.space_group_name_H-M   'P 1'
#
loop_
_entity.id
_entity.type
_entity.pdbx_description
1 polymer ?
#
loop_
_entity_poly.entity_id
_entity_poly.type
_entity_poly.pdbx_seq_one_letter_code
_entity_poly.pdbx_strand_id
1 'polypeptide(L)'
;PGPRGNWLVVDFAWVNSAGNETRITTNSTSSGGATTAILSSVTTTGGEFLLSSGATQDSIATVLTNIEPTRYDRIVIACVDSTNIGRLSTALAAQAAVTVQKRQQGLAPSADSLANATTIATGQNQARLQLVWHYVSRIPVWAVAAQVAAARLAGDGVVGGRRSGESSDPAANLDGTELIDVIAQPTVADQPTASEIESALNNGITPLAPSADRPGYCAIVRSITTRSLSGGVPSYSVLDTSNVTVTDFVADDLQSDIGTTYAATKVSDDTSDGLPPRTQNVVTPSMVRSHIAGKLQQYEEDGYLTNVAANMPQLQVALDGSTAGRLNANIPCEPVAGFHIFGGNVLQLS
;
A
#
# COMPACT_ATOMS: atom_id res chain seq x y z
N PRO A 1 -20.81 17.41 -21.05
CA PRO A 1 -19.88 18.42 -20.65
C PRO A 1 -19.91 18.51 -19.12
N GLY A 2 -18.94 17.88 -18.47
CA GLY A 2 -18.76 17.99 -17.03
C GLY A 2 -18.23 19.36 -16.64
N PRO A 3 -18.26 19.75 -15.35
CA PRO A 3 -17.77 21.04 -14.92
C PRO A 3 -16.31 21.16 -15.28
N ARG A 4 -15.99 22.15 -16.09
CA ARG A 4 -14.62 22.46 -16.47
C ARG A 4 -13.97 23.10 -15.24
N GLY A 5 -13.11 22.32 -14.57
CA GLY A 5 -12.23 22.88 -13.56
C GLY A 5 -11.29 23.91 -14.21
N ASN A 6 -10.89 24.90 -13.44
CA ASN A 6 -9.89 25.88 -13.87
C ASN A 6 -8.56 25.16 -14.03
N TRP A 7 -8.11 25.00 -15.27
CA TRP A 7 -6.81 24.45 -15.59
C TRP A 7 -5.84 25.61 -15.80
N LEU A 8 -4.76 25.65 -15.02
CA LEU A 8 -3.60 26.45 -15.36
C LEU A 8 -2.74 25.58 -16.29
N VAL A 9 -2.78 25.84 -17.57
CA VAL A 9 -1.85 25.24 -18.53
C VAL A 9 -0.62 26.13 -18.56
N VAL A 10 0.46 25.68 -17.93
CA VAL A 10 1.78 26.28 -18.11
C VAL A 10 2.40 25.58 -19.29
N ASP A 11 2.38 26.22 -20.44
CA ASP A 11 3.05 25.73 -21.62
C ASP A 11 4.52 26.21 -21.58
N PHE A 12 5.44 25.31 -21.23
CA PHE A 12 6.86 25.61 -21.30
C PHE A 12 7.31 25.48 -22.75
N ALA A 13 7.27 26.57 -23.49
CA ALA A 13 8.02 26.64 -24.73
C ALA A 13 9.50 26.69 -24.37
N TRP A 14 10.23 25.61 -24.66
CA TRP A 14 11.69 25.60 -24.54
C TRP A 14 12.29 26.63 -25.51
N VAL A 15 12.92 27.65 -25.00
CA VAL A 15 13.59 28.69 -25.79
C VAL A 15 15.09 28.43 -25.72
N ASN A 16 15.73 28.49 -26.88
CA ASN A 16 17.16 28.36 -27.02
C ASN A 16 17.91 29.54 -26.35
N SER A 17 19.22 29.44 -26.27
CA SER A 17 20.16 30.34 -25.57
C SER A 17 20.14 31.81 -25.96
N ALA A 18 19.20 32.31 -26.73
CA ALA A 18 19.10 33.68 -27.23
C ALA A 18 17.83 34.43 -26.80
N GLY A 19 17.03 33.90 -25.95
CA GLY A 19 16.06 34.78 -25.28
C GLY A 19 14.60 34.44 -25.39
N ASN A 20 13.98 34.54 -24.33
CA ASN A 20 12.80 35.30 -24.02
C ASN A 20 11.50 34.98 -24.76
N GLU A 21 10.86 33.84 -24.50
CA GLU A 21 9.40 33.84 -24.46
C GLU A 21 8.90 32.70 -23.58
N THR A 22 8.69 32.98 -22.33
CA THR A 22 7.85 32.12 -21.49
C THR A 22 6.42 32.61 -21.61
N ARG A 23 5.57 31.84 -22.27
CA ARG A 23 4.15 32.18 -22.41
C ARG A 23 3.34 31.45 -21.36
N ILE A 24 2.90 32.18 -20.34
CA ILE A 24 1.90 31.68 -19.39
C ILE A 24 0.53 32.01 -19.95
N THR A 25 -0.20 31.02 -20.43
CA THR A 25 -1.58 31.21 -20.88
C THR A 25 -2.51 30.72 -19.76
N THR A 26 -3.13 31.67 -19.06
CA THR A 26 -4.19 31.35 -18.11
C THR A 26 -5.52 31.35 -18.86
N ASN A 27 -6.15 30.19 -18.99
CA ASN A 27 -7.52 30.08 -19.51
C ASN A 27 -8.48 30.04 -18.31
N SER A 28 -8.90 31.20 -17.84
CA SER A 28 -9.96 31.34 -16.84
C SER A 28 -11.28 31.61 -17.52
N THR A 29 -12.20 30.67 -17.46
CA THR A 29 -13.61 30.83 -17.87
C THR A 29 -14.55 30.78 -16.67
N SER A 30 -14.18 31.36 -15.55
CA SER A 30 -15.11 31.47 -14.44
C SER A 30 -15.33 32.93 -14.05
N SER A 31 -16.57 33.30 -13.98
CA SER A 31 -17.07 34.61 -13.59
C SER A 31 -16.95 34.93 -12.09
N GLY A 32 -15.93 34.44 -11.42
CA GLY A 32 -15.74 34.69 -10.00
C GLY A 32 -14.26 34.80 -9.64
N GLY A 33 -13.79 35.99 -9.58
CA GLY A 33 -12.72 36.64 -8.82
C GLY A 33 -11.49 35.92 -8.24
N ALA A 34 -11.28 34.64 -8.46
CA ALA A 34 -10.20 33.88 -7.82
C ALA A 34 -8.88 33.83 -8.62
N THR A 35 -8.87 34.28 -9.88
CA THR A 35 -7.71 34.14 -10.78
C THR A 35 -6.58 35.10 -10.49
N THR A 36 -6.89 36.22 -9.84
CA THR A 36 -5.90 37.31 -9.57
C THR A 36 -4.96 36.94 -8.42
N ALA A 37 -5.39 36.07 -7.51
CA ALA A 37 -4.58 35.69 -6.35
C ALA A 37 -3.44 34.73 -6.69
N ILE A 38 -3.57 33.93 -7.73
CA ILE A 38 -2.55 32.94 -8.12
C ILE A 38 -1.36 33.60 -8.84
N LEU A 39 -1.61 34.72 -9.56
CA LEU A 39 -0.57 35.43 -10.31
C LEU A 39 0.14 36.51 -9.50
N SER A 40 -0.36 36.90 -8.33
CA SER A 40 0.24 37.95 -7.50
C SER A 40 1.54 37.51 -6.80
N SER A 41 1.90 36.26 -6.87
CA SER A 41 3.10 35.69 -6.24
C SER A 41 4.15 35.20 -7.23
N VAL A 42 4.08 35.59 -8.49
CA VAL A 42 5.12 35.25 -9.48
C VAL A 42 6.26 36.28 -9.38
N THR A 43 7.39 35.81 -8.87
CA THR A 43 8.62 36.62 -8.80
C THR A 43 9.59 36.16 -9.86
N THR A 44 10.08 37.05 -10.69
CA THR A 44 11.16 36.75 -11.66
C THR A 44 12.50 37.11 -11.04
N THR A 45 13.38 36.15 -10.87
CA THR A 45 14.77 36.36 -10.50
C THR A 45 15.64 35.63 -11.51
N GLY A 46 16.44 36.33 -12.28
CA GLY A 46 17.38 35.73 -13.22
C GLY A 46 16.75 34.98 -14.40
N GLY A 47 15.52 35.29 -14.79
CA GLY A 47 14.82 34.63 -15.93
C GLY A 47 14.10 33.34 -15.57
N GLU A 48 14.06 32.95 -14.31
CA GLU A 48 13.26 31.83 -13.82
C GLU A 48 11.96 32.32 -13.18
N PHE A 49 10.85 31.63 -13.51
CA PHE A 49 9.59 31.86 -12.86
C PHE A 49 9.47 30.91 -11.67
N LEU A 50 9.62 31.44 -10.47
CA LEU A 50 9.33 30.70 -9.25
C LEU A 50 7.87 30.94 -8.86
N LEU A 51 7.05 29.90 -8.95
CA LEU A 51 5.74 29.88 -8.34
C LEU A 51 5.93 29.66 -6.84
N SER A 52 6.00 30.74 -6.07
CA SER A 52 6.02 30.68 -4.61
C SER A 52 4.59 30.85 -4.07
N SER A 53 4.25 30.12 -3.03
CA SER A 53 2.93 30.13 -2.37
C SER A 53 1.82 29.54 -3.23
N GLY A 54 2.08 28.43 -3.88
CA GLY A 54 1.03 27.57 -4.41
C GLY A 54 0.02 27.28 -3.31
N ALA A 55 -1.28 27.33 -3.64
CA ALA A 55 -2.32 26.92 -2.71
C ALA A 55 -1.99 25.52 -2.15
N THR A 56 -2.35 25.30 -0.90
CA THR A 56 -2.34 23.94 -0.32
C THR A 56 -3.02 22.98 -1.28
N GLN A 57 -2.46 21.78 -1.42
CA GLN A 57 -3.06 20.75 -2.28
C GLN A 57 -4.54 20.55 -1.89
N ASP A 58 -5.40 20.44 -2.90
CA ASP A 58 -6.83 20.24 -2.68
C ASP A 58 -7.09 19.00 -1.81
N SER A 59 -8.12 19.10 -0.98
CA SER A 59 -8.50 18.01 -0.10
C SER A 59 -9.04 16.81 -0.88
N ILE A 60 -8.44 15.62 -0.66
CA ILE A 60 -8.94 14.36 -1.22
C ILE A 60 -10.12 13.76 -0.43
N ALA A 61 -10.59 14.41 0.64
CA ALA A 61 -11.62 13.86 1.52
C ALA A 61 -12.91 13.46 0.75
N THR A 62 -13.39 14.37 -0.11
CA THR A 62 -14.59 14.10 -0.93
C THR A 62 -14.38 12.95 -1.91
N VAL A 63 -13.18 12.85 -2.51
CA VAL A 63 -12.85 11.75 -3.42
C VAL A 63 -12.85 10.43 -2.68
N LEU A 64 -12.23 10.37 -1.49
CA LEU A 64 -12.21 9.16 -0.66
C LEU A 64 -13.64 8.73 -0.26
N THR A 65 -14.51 9.66 0.11
CA THR A 65 -15.93 9.37 0.40
C THR A 65 -16.65 8.82 -0.84
N ASN A 66 -16.41 9.38 -2.01
CA ASN A 66 -17.07 8.95 -3.25
C ASN A 66 -16.63 7.54 -3.70
N ILE A 67 -15.38 7.15 -3.44
CA ILE A 67 -14.88 5.81 -3.78
C ILE A 67 -15.17 4.77 -2.70
N GLU A 68 -15.57 5.19 -1.49
CA GLU A 68 -15.83 4.32 -0.35
C GLU A 68 -16.78 3.14 -0.65
N PRO A 69 -17.88 3.29 -1.43
CA PRO A 69 -18.77 2.17 -1.73
C PRO A 69 -18.08 1.03 -2.48
N THR A 70 -17.04 1.33 -3.26
CA THR A 70 -16.34 0.35 -4.09
C THR A 70 -15.03 -0.09 -3.43
N ARG A 71 -14.71 -1.38 -3.52
CA ARG A 71 -13.40 -1.89 -3.12
C ARG A 71 -12.40 -1.72 -4.26
N TYR A 72 -11.24 -1.17 -3.94
CA TYR A 72 -10.07 -1.10 -4.83
C TYR A 72 -8.91 -1.82 -4.16
N ASP A 73 -8.13 -2.60 -4.89
CA ASP A 73 -7.01 -3.32 -4.30
C ASP A 73 -5.87 -2.36 -3.95
N ARG A 74 -5.61 -1.39 -4.83
CA ARG A 74 -4.57 -0.37 -4.63
C ARG A 74 -5.14 1.02 -4.92
N ILE A 75 -4.87 1.96 -4.04
CA ILE A 75 -5.24 3.38 -4.19
C ILE A 75 -3.95 4.19 -4.22
N VAL A 76 -3.70 4.88 -5.32
CA VAL A 76 -2.56 5.79 -5.47
C VAL A 76 -3.05 7.21 -5.43
N ILE A 77 -2.43 8.04 -4.59
CA ILE A 77 -2.72 9.49 -4.54
C ILE A 77 -1.61 10.28 -5.20
N ALA A 78 -1.97 11.43 -5.78
CA ALA A 78 -1.01 12.36 -6.35
C ALA A 78 -0.47 13.36 -5.31
N CYS A 79 -1.12 13.43 -4.13
CA CYS A 79 -0.77 14.37 -3.08
C CYS A 79 0.48 13.93 -2.32
N VAL A 80 1.34 14.88 -2.01
CA VAL A 80 2.59 14.67 -1.24
C VAL A 80 2.51 15.24 0.18
N ASP A 81 1.47 16.01 0.49
CA ASP A 81 1.29 16.63 1.80
C ASP A 81 0.80 15.63 2.86
N SER A 82 1.29 15.80 4.09
CA SER A 82 1.00 14.93 5.22
C SER A 82 -0.49 14.86 5.57
N THR A 83 -1.25 15.94 5.30
CA THR A 83 -2.69 16.01 5.60
C THR A 83 -3.48 15.08 4.69
N ASN A 84 -3.26 15.12 3.39
CA ASN A 84 -3.94 14.24 2.44
C ASN A 84 -3.47 12.78 2.58
N ILE A 85 -2.19 12.56 2.84
CA ILE A 85 -1.66 11.22 3.15
C ILE A 85 -2.33 10.68 4.43
N GLY A 86 -2.52 11.51 5.45
CA GLY A 86 -3.24 11.15 6.67
C GLY A 86 -4.72 10.82 6.43
N ARG A 87 -5.40 11.53 5.54
CA ARG A 87 -6.78 11.21 5.13
C ARG A 87 -6.86 9.84 4.45
N LEU A 88 -5.94 9.55 3.53
CA LEU A 88 -5.84 8.22 2.91
C LEU A 88 -5.61 7.14 3.97
N SER A 89 -4.64 7.34 4.87
CA SER A 89 -4.31 6.43 5.98
C SER A 89 -5.54 6.10 6.82
N THR A 90 -6.30 7.13 7.22
CA THR A 90 -7.53 6.99 8.01
C THR A 90 -8.62 6.24 7.24
N ALA A 91 -8.83 6.55 5.97
CA ALA A 91 -9.82 5.88 5.13
C ALA A 91 -9.49 4.39 4.95
N LEU A 92 -8.22 4.04 4.70
CA LEU A 92 -7.76 2.65 4.57
C LEU A 92 -8.00 1.84 5.86
N ALA A 93 -7.74 2.45 7.02
CA ALA A 93 -8.01 1.81 8.31
C ALA A 93 -9.51 1.57 8.53
N ALA A 94 -10.34 2.57 8.23
CA ALA A 94 -11.79 2.46 8.37
C ALA A 94 -12.39 1.40 7.44
N GLN A 95 -11.94 1.36 6.18
CA GLN A 95 -12.42 0.38 5.19
C GLN A 95 -12.00 -1.06 5.54
N ALA A 96 -10.83 -1.25 6.15
CA ALA A 96 -10.35 -2.56 6.56
C ALA A 96 -10.97 -3.07 7.88
N ALA A 97 -11.79 -2.27 8.54
CA ALA A 97 -12.46 -2.68 9.79
C ALA A 97 -13.27 -3.98 9.62
N VAL A 98 -13.35 -4.78 10.67
CA VAL A 98 -14.01 -6.10 10.68
C VAL A 98 -15.47 -6.05 10.18
N THR A 99 -16.14 -4.92 10.40
CA THR A 99 -17.53 -4.72 9.97
C THR A 99 -17.67 -4.30 8.51
N VAL A 100 -16.63 -3.71 7.91
CA VAL A 100 -16.64 -3.21 6.52
C VAL A 100 -15.93 -4.19 5.57
N GLN A 101 -14.80 -4.74 6.00
CA GLN A 101 -14.04 -5.81 5.32
C GLN A 101 -13.56 -5.47 3.90
N LYS A 102 -13.43 -4.19 3.57
CA LYS A 102 -12.83 -3.74 2.32
C LYS A 102 -11.34 -3.53 2.51
N ARG A 103 -10.58 -4.61 2.37
CA ARG A 103 -9.13 -4.62 2.58
C ARG A 103 -8.45 -4.02 1.36
N GLN A 104 -8.03 -2.77 1.50
CA GLN A 104 -7.39 -1.97 0.46
C GLN A 104 -6.03 -1.49 0.96
N GLN A 105 -5.10 -1.23 0.05
CA GLN A 105 -3.79 -0.68 0.39
C GLN A 105 -3.55 0.60 -0.42
N GLY A 106 -2.93 1.60 0.21
CA GLY A 106 -2.68 2.90 -0.38
C GLY A 106 -1.19 3.13 -0.64
N LEU A 107 -0.90 3.88 -1.70
CA LEU A 107 0.44 4.34 -2.01
C LEU A 107 0.44 5.87 -2.10
N ALA A 108 1.38 6.48 -1.41
CA ALA A 108 1.65 7.91 -1.47
C ALA A 108 3.07 8.14 -1.98
N PRO A 109 3.30 9.13 -2.85
CA PRO A 109 4.63 9.46 -3.33
C PRO A 109 5.35 10.45 -2.42
N SER A 110 6.68 10.42 -2.44
CA SER A 110 7.53 11.48 -1.89
C SER A 110 8.77 11.69 -2.75
N ALA A 111 9.05 12.94 -3.13
CA ALA A 111 10.31 13.35 -3.76
C ALA A 111 11.11 14.29 -2.87
N ASP A 112 10.68 14.47 -1.65
CA ASP A 112 11.28 15.37 -0.67
C ASP A 112 12.52 14.75 -0.02
N SER A 113 13.20 15.52 0.81
CA SER A 113 14.33 15.03 1.60
C SER A 113 13.94 13.82 2.44
N LEU A 114 14.90 12.96 2.74
CA LEU A 114 14.67 11.79 3.60
C LEU A 114 14.10 12.19 4.97
N ALA A 115 14.52 13.33 5.53
CA ALA A 115 14.01 13.83 6.81
C ALA A 115 12.51 14.14 6.77
N ASN A 116 12.04 14.79 5.70
CA ASN A 116 10.62 15.08 5.51
C ASN A 116 9.82 13.80 5.25
N ALA A 117 10.32 12.91 4.39
CA ALA A 117 9.71 11.62 4.15
C ALA A 117 9.59 10.78 5.43
N THR A 118 10.63 10.79 6.29
CA THR A 118 10.64 10.14 7.61
C THR A 118 9.54 10.72 8.52
N THR A 119 9.41 12.03 8.57
CA THR A 119 8.37 12.70 9.36
C THR A 119 6.97 12.26 8.93
N ILE A 120 6.73 12.16 7.62
CA ILE A 120 5.46 11.70 7.08
C ILE A 120 5.22 10.22 7.42
N ALA A 121 6.17 9.35 7.11
CA ALA A 121 6.03 7.90 7.30
C ALA A 121 5.78 7.53 8.77
N THR A 122 6.64 8.04 9.67
CA THR A 122 6.53 7.77 11.12
C THR A 122 5.27 8.39 11.72
N GLY A 123 4.83 9.55 11.23
CA GLY A 123 3.56 10.17 11.63
C GLY A 123 2.33 9.36 11.23
N GLN A 124 2.38 8.59 10.15
CA GLN A 124 1.29 7.72 9.74
C GLN A 124 1.34 6.33 10.41
N ASN A 125 2.52 5.72 10.47
CA ASN A 125 2.75 4.40 11.10
C ASN A 125 1.63 3.37 10.78
N GLN A 126 1.24 3.24 9.49
CA GLN A 126 0.07 2.51 9.04
C GLN A 126 0.45 1.31 8.17
N ALA A 127 -0.06 0.11 8.53
CA ALA A 127 0.21 -1.14 7.83
C ALA A 127 -0.33 -1.19 6.38
N ARG A 128 -1.34 -0.37 6.06
CA ARG A 128 -1.98 -0.35 4.74
C ARG A 128 -1.53 0.79 3.86
N LEU A 129 -0.56 1.58 4.31
CA LEU A 129 0.00 2.71 3.58
C LEU A 129 1.46 2.45 3.26
N GLN A 130 1.84 2.64 2.01
CA GLN A 130 3.20 2.62 1.51
C GLN A 130 3.61 4.04 1.10
N LEU A 131 4.73 4.53 1.61
CA LEU A 131 5.33 5.79 1.17
C LEU A 131 6.49 5.47 0.23
N VAL A 132 6.31 5.78 -1.06
CA VAL A 132 7.31 5.55 -2.10
C VAL A 132 8.21 6.77 -2.21
N TRP A 133 9.49 6.59 -1.93
CA TRP A 133 10.47 7.67 -1.92
C TRP A 133 11.40 7.62 -3.13
N HIS A 134 11.36 8.68 -3.93
CA HIS A 134 12.23 8.90 -5.07
C HIS A 134 12.72 10.35 -5.07
N TYR A 135 13.82 10.60 -4.36
CA TYR A 135 14.40 11.94 -4.18
C TYR A 135 14.79 12.56 -5.53
N VAL A 136 14.55 13.85 -5.70
CA VAL A 136 14.83 14.62 -6.94
C VAL A 136 14.31 13.89 -8.20
N SER A 137 13.04 13.48 -8.15
CA SER A 137 12.42 12.75 -9.26
C SER A 137 12.35 13.59 -10.53
N ARG A 138 12.76 13.00 -11.66
CA ARG A 138 12.64 13.59 -13.00
C ARG A 138 11.26 13.43 -13.63
N ILE A 139 10.46 12.58 -13.07
CA ILE A 139 9.08 12.33 -13.50
C ILE A 139 8.12 12.69 -12.40
N PRO A 140 6.85 12.94 -12.71
CA PRO A 140 5.86 13.23 -11.68
C PRO A 140 5.83 12.12 -10.62
N VAL A 141 5.96 12.47 -9.35
CA VAL A 141 6.11 11.49 -8.25
C VAL A 141 4.90 10.57 -8.10
N TRP A 142 3.71 11.04 -8.47
CA TRP A 142 2.52 10.17 -8.51
C TRP A 142 2.65 9.07 -9.57
N ALA A 143 3.33 9.33 -10.69
CA ALA A 143 3.60 8.32 -11.71
C ALA A 143 4.56 7.25 -11.20
N VAL A 144 5.56 7.65 -10.36
CA VAL A 144 6.45 6.71 -9.67
C VAL A 144 5.64 5.79 -8.75
N ALA A 145 4.80 6.35 -7.90
CA ALA A 145 3.96 5.55 -7.01
C ALA A 145 2.98 4.65 -7.77
N ALA A 146 2.43 5.12 -8.90
CA ALA A 146 1.57 4.30 -9.75
C ALA A 146 2.31 3.11 -10.37
N GLN A 147 3.57 3.29 -10.79
CA GLN A 147 4.39 2.17 -11.30
C GLN A 147 4.73 1.16 -10.21
N VAL A 148 5.04 1.61 -8.98
CA VAL A 148 5.22 0.70 -7.85
C VAL A 148 3.93 -0.07 -7.56
N ALA A 149 2.77 0.58 -7.61
CA ALA A 149 1.47 -0.10 -7.44
C ALA A 149 1.22 -1.14 -8.54
N ALA A 150 1.55 -0.81 -9.80
CA ALA A 150 1.42 -1.74 -10.93
C ALA A 150 2.37 -2.94 -10.78
N ALA A 151 3.63 -2.68 -10.39
CA ALA A 151 4.61 -3.75 -10.13
C ALA A 151 4.13 -4.68 -9.02
N ARG A 152 3.54 -4.13 -7.95
CA ARG A 152 2.94 -4.93 -6.87
C ARG A 152 1.77 -5.78 -7.37
N LEU A 153 0.85 -5.21 -8.13
CA LEU A 153 -0.28 -5.98 -8.69
C LEU A 153 0.18 -7.08 -9.64
N ALA A 154 1.25 -6.84 -10.40
CA ALA A 154 1.84 -7.84 -11.28
C ALA A 154 2.57 -8.95 -10.50
N GLY A 155 3.25 -8.61 -9.40
CA GLY A 155 3.99 -9.55 -8.57
C GLY A 155 3.10 -10.35 -7.65
N ASP A 156 2.30 -9.68 -6.80
CA ASP A 156 1.43 -10.36 -5.85
C ASP A 156 0.18 -10.98 -6.50
N GLY A 157 -0.24 -10.48 -7.65
CA GLY A 157 -1.31 -11.06 -8.46
C GLY A 157 -2.65 -11.21 -7.74
N VAL A 158 -2.85 -10.50 -6.62
CA VAL A 158 -4.09 -10.53 -5.87
C VAL A 158 -4.99 -9.40 -6.31
N VAL A 159 -6.10 -9.74 -6.94
CA VAL A 159 -7.11 -8.79 -7.40
C VAL A 159 -8.46 -9.16 -6.80
N GLY A 160 -9.11 -8.19 -6.15
CA GLY A 160 -10.41 -8.44 -5.50
C GLY A 160 -10.35 -9.50 -4.39
N GLY A 161 -9.19 -9.66 -3.75
CA GLY A 161 -8.97 -10.67 -2.70
C GLY A 161 -8.80 -12.10 -3.22
N ARG A 162 -8.64 -12.27 -4.54
CA ARG A 162 -8.41 -13.57 -5.19
C ARG A 162 -7.16 -13.54 -6.04
N ARG A 163 -6.52 -14.67 -6.21
CA ARG A 163 -5.39 -14.81 -7.13
C ARG A 163 -5.86 -14.61 -8.57
N SER A 164 -5.12 -13.81 -9.34
CA SER A 164 -5.45 -13.50 -10.73
C SER A 164 -4.98 -14.57 -11.74
N GLY A 165 -4.24 -15.58 -11.28
CA GLY A 165 -3.72 -16.64 -12.12
C GLY A 165 -2.91 -17.66 -11.33
N GLU A 166 -2.52 -18.77 -11.97
CA GLU A 166 -1.77 -19.85 -11.34
C GLU A 166 -0.34 -19.43 -10.92
N SER A 167 0.23 -18.43 -11.59
CA SER A 167 1.57 -17.92 -11.30
C SER A 167 1.58 -16.75 -10.31
N SER A 168 0.42 -16.31 -9.81
CA SER A 168 0.33 -15.24 -8.84
C SER A 168 0.67 -15.73 -7.44
N ASP A 169 1.54 -15.00 -6.75
CA ASP A 169 1.99 -15.32 -5.39
C ASP A 169 1.72 -14.13 -4.44
N PRO A 170 0.75 -14.24 -3.54
CA PRO A 170 0.48 -13.20 -2.53
C PRO A 170 1.68 -12.86 -1.65
N ALA A 171 2.61 -13.81 -1.50
CA ALA A 171 3.84 -13.65 -0.74
C ALA A 171 5.02 -13.17 -1.59
N ALA A 172 4.79 -12.79 -2.86
CA ALA A 172 5.87 -12.40 -3.78
C ALA A 172 6.77 -11.31 -3.17
N ASN A 173 8.06 -11.56 -3.21
CA ASN A 173 9.07 -10.57 -2.87
C ASN A 173 9.32 -9.66 -4.07
N LEU A 174 9.19 -8.36 -3.86
CA LEU A 174 9.37 -7.33 -4.88
C LEU A 174 10.73 -6.64 -4.83
N ASP A 175 11.64 -7.13 -4.00
CA ASP A 175 12.97 -6.58 -3.89
C ASP A 175 13.74 -6.71 -5.21
N GLY A 176 14.36 -5.63 -5.64
CA GLY A 176 15.05 -5.56 -6.91
C GLY A 176 14.14 -5.44 -8.15
N THR A 177 12.81 -5.39 -7.98
CA THR A 177 11.89 -5.25 -9.11
C THR A 177 12.13 -3.93 -9.83
N GLU A 178 12.49 -4.02 -11.11
CA GLU A 178 12.71 -2.86 -11.96
C GLU A 178 11.41 -2.16 -12.33
N LEU A 179 11.48 -0.84 -12.36
CA LEU A 179 10.38 0.02 -12.78
C LEU A 179 10.66 0.54 -14.21
N ILE A 180 9.74 0.25 -15.11
CA ILE A 180 9.96 0.40 -16.56
C ILE A 180 10.29 1.84 -16.97
N ASP A 181 9.62 2.84 -16.39
CA ASP A 181 9.74 4.24 -16.76
C ASP A 181 10.20 5.15 -15.62
N VAL A 182 10.67 4.59 -14.50
CA VAL A 182 11.23 5.39 -13.41
C VAL A 182 12.70 5.62 -13.66
N ILE A 183 13.00 6.84 -14.12
CA ILE A 183 14.35 7.27 -14.46
C ILE A 183 15.12 7.54 -13.17
N ALA A 184 16.37 7.07 -13.12
CA ALA A 184 17.28 7.34 -12.02
C ALA A 184 17.59 8.84 -11.90
N GLN A 185 17.99 9.25 -10.70
CA GLN A 185 18.35 10.63 -10.39
C GLN A 185 19.43 11.16 -11.33
N PRO A 186 19.45 12.49 -11.59
CA PRO A 186 20.31 13.10 -12.59
C PRO A 186 21.81 12.95 -12.30
N THR A 187 22.18 12.97 -11.05
CA THR A 187 23.58 12.86 -10.63
C THR A 187 23.73 11.78 -9.57
N VAL A 188 24.94 11.25 -9.42
CA VAL A 188 25.25 10.27 -8.37
C VAL A 188 25.06 10.87 -6.97
N ALA A 189 25.25 12.18 -6.82
CA ALA A 189 25.05 12.88 -5.55
C ALA A 189 23.57 12.94 -5.13
N ASP A 190 22.64 12.85 -6.09
CA ASP A 190 21.19 12.84 -5.82
C ASP A 190 20.66 11.42 -5.57
N GLN A 191 21.48 10.39 -5.84
CA GLN A 191 21.09 9.01 -5.60
C GLN A 191 21.17 8.67 -4.11
N PRO A 192 20.26 7.87 -3.57
CA PRO A 192 20.29 7.51 -2.17
C PRO A 192 21.55 6.68 -1.85
N THR A 193 22.22 7.06 -0.81
CA THR A 193 23.36 6.30 -0.25
C THR A 193 22.86 5.05 0.49
N ALA A 194 23.74 4.08 0.71
CA ALA A 194 23.39 2.88 1.49
C ALA A 194 22.86 3.22 2.89
N SER A 195 23.43 4.24 3.55
CA SER A 195 22.99 4.70 4.87
C SER A 195 21.60 5.36 4.82
N GLU A 196 21.29 6.11 3.76
CA GLU A 196 19.96 6.70 3.58
C GLU A 196 18.92 5.63 3.27
N ILE A 197 19.26 4.62 2.46
CA ILE A 197 18.40 3.46 2.20
C ILE A 197 18.08 2.74 3.50
N GLU A 198 19.09 2.42 4.31
CA GLU A 198 18.90 1.78 5.61
C GLU A 198 18.01 2.63 6.54
N SER A 199 18.28 3.93 6.60
CA SER A 199 17.46 4.86 7.39
C SER A 199 16.02 4.92 6.88
N ALA A 200 15.80 4.94 5.56
CA ALA A 200 14.46 4.91 4.97
C ALA A 200 13.70 3.64 5.37
N LEU A 201 14.33 2.48 5.23
CA LEU A 201 13.74 1.20 5.59
C LEU A 201 13.38 1.11 7.08
N ASN A 202 14.25 1.58 7.95
CA ASN A 202 14.01 1.60 9.40
C ASN A 202 12.84 2.53 9.79
N ASN A 203 12.52 3.51 8.96
CA ASN A 203 11.45 4.47 9.20
C ASN A 203 10.17 4.21 8.38
N GLY A 204 10.01 3.03 7.77
CA GLY A 204 8.79 2.65 7.06
C GLY A 204 8.63 3.36 5.70
N ILE A 205 9.72 3.62 5.01
CA ILE A 205 9.75 4.25 3.69
C ILE A 205 10.24 3.23 2.67
N THR A 206 9.54 3.09 1.55
CA THR A 206 9.98 2.29 0.40
C THR A 206 10.94 3.10 -0.46
N PRO A 207 12.26 2.88 -0.39
CA PRO A 207 13.21 3.59 -1.22
C PRO A 207 13.32 2.97 -2.61
N LEU A 208 13.52 3.83 -3.61
CA LEU A 208 13.92 3.44 -4.94
C LEU A 208 15.39 3.78 -5.15
N ALA A 209 16.15 2.84 -5.70
CA ALA A 209 17.56 3.03 -6.02
C ALA A 209 17.80 2.71 -7.50
N PRO A 210 18.93 3.21 -8.09
CA PRO A 210 19.30 2.83 -9.44
C PRO A 210 19.37 1.31 -9.61
N SER A 211 18.81 0.80 -10.70
CA SER A 211 18.89 -0.62 -11.03
C SER A 211 20.33 -1.00 -11.38
N ALA A 212 20.77 -2.14 -10.86
CA ALA A 212 22.08 -2.70 -11.20
C ALA A 212 22.08 -3.27 -12.64
N ASP A 213 20.96 -3.85 -13.05
CA ASP A 213 20.86 -4.55 -14.32
C ASP A 213 20.51 -3.61 -15.48
N ARG A 214 19.83 -2.50 -15.18
CA ARG A 214 19.38 -1.52 -16.19
C ARG A 214 19.82 -0.10 -15.83
N PRO A 215 21.03 0.31 -16.21
CA PRO A 215 21.53 1.65 -15.93
C PRO A 215 20.59 2.75 -16.42
N GLY A 216 20.36 3.75 -15.58
CA GLY A 216 19.46 4.88 -15.88
C GLY A 216 18.01 4.69 -15.44
N TYR A 217 17.65 3.54 -14.92
CA TYR A 217 16.33 3.27 -14.34
C TYR A 217 16.43 2.92 -12.85
N CYS A 218 15.30 2.93 -12.17
CA CYS A 218 15.23 2.57 -10.75
C CYS A 218 14.58 1.20 -10.54
N ALA A 219 14.96 0.58 -9.43
CA ALA A 219 14.34 -0.60 -8.89
C ALA A 219 13.82 -0.34 -7.45
N ILE A 220 12.86 -1.13 -7.04
CA ILE A 220 12.37 -1.16 -5.65
C ILE A 220 13.44 -1.83 -4.81
N VAL A 221 13.99 -1.14 -3.80
CA VAL A 221 14.97 -1.76 -2.88
C VAL A 221 14.27 -2.78 -1.99
N ARG A 222 13.20 -2.38 -1.34
CA ARG A 222 12.32 -3.24 -0.56
C ARG A 222 10.94 -2.59 -0.46
N SER A 223 9.90 -3.39 -0.70
CA SER A 223 8.51 -2.91 -0.66
C SER A 223 7.97 -3.03 0.76
N ILE A 224 7.87 -1.89 1.47
CA ILE A 224 7.47 -1.84 2.87
C ILE A 224 6.33 -0.86 3.13
N THR A 225 5.60 -1.10 4.21
CA THR A 225 4.54 -0.22 4.71
C THR A 225 5.13 0.88 5.59
N THR A 226 4.34 1.90 5.90
CA THR A 226 4.80 2.93 6.86
C THR A 226 4.79 2.45 8.31
N ARG A 227 4.30 1.25 8.61
CA ARG A 227 4.25 0.72 9.97
C ARG A 227 5.57 0.09 10.39
N SER A 228 6.45 0.92 10.90
CA SER A 228 7.75 0.51 11.47
C SER A 228 7.71 0.31 13.00
N LEU A 229 6.66 0.81 13.68
CA LEU A 229 6.56 0.77 15.14
C LEU A 229 5.26 0.10 15.60
N SER A 230 5.34 -0.67 16.70
CA SER A 230 4.20 -1.17 17.45
C SER A 230 4.39 -0.82 18.92
N GLY A 231 3.46 -0.03 19.49
CA GLY A 231 3.60 0.46 20.87
C GLY A 231 4.86 1.28 21.12
N GLY A 232 5.38 1.97 20.10
CA GLY A 232 6.61 2.76 20.19
C GLY A 232 7.92 1.94 20.05
N VAL A 233 7.82 0.63 19.83
CA VAL A 233 8.99 -0.26 19.63
C VAL A 233 9.05 -0.69 18.17
N PRO A 234 10.24 -0.82 17.55
CA PRO A 234 10.38 -1.35 16.20
C PRO A 234 9.68 -2.68 16.03
N SER A 235 8.90 -2.82 14.95
CA SER A 235 8.11 -4.02 14.67
C SER A 235 8.18 -4.34 13.17
N TYR A 236 8.49 -5.58 12.87
CA TYR A 236 8.63 -6.06 11.49
C TYR A 236 7.46 -6.93 11.02
N SER A 237 6.51 -7.25 11.89
CA SER A 237 5.40 -8.20 11.61
C SER A 237 4.52 -7.80 10.41
N VAL A 238 4.33 -6.51 10.21
CA VAL A 238 3.55 -5.95 9.09
C VAL A 238 4.36 -4.92 8.30
N LEU A 239 5.68 -4.98 8.39
CA LEU A 239 6.56 -4.04 7.68
C LEU A 239 6.50 -4.32 6.18
N ASP A 240 6.70 -5.55 5.75
CA ASP A 240 6.65 -5.90 4.34
C ASP A 240 5.23 -5.84 3.79
N THR A 241 5.08 -5.29 2.61
CA THR A 241 3.77 -5.19 1.95
C THR A 241 3.20 -6.56 1.59
N SER A 242 4.06 -7.55 1.34
CA SER A 242 3.67 -8.95 1.12
C SER A 242 2.96 -9.55 2.33
N ASN A 243 3.43 -9.28 3.56
CA ASN A 243 2.78 -9.76 4.78
C ASN A 243 1.33 -9.26 4.89
N VAL A 244 1.10 -8.01 4.52
CA VAL A 244 -0.26 -7.43 4.50
C VAL A 244 -1.09 -8.06 3.37
N THR A 245 -0.51 -8.28 2.20
CA THR A 245 -1.19 -8.90 1.06
C THR A 245 -1.59 -10.34 1.36
N VAL A 246 -0.70 -11.14 1.95
CA VAL A 246 -1.00 -12.52 2.37
C VAL A 246 -2.11 -12.55 3.41
N THR A 247 -2.02 -11.69 4.43
CA THR A 247 -3.05 -11.62 5.48
C THR A 247 -4.41 -11.24 4.89
N ASP A 248 -4.45 -10.28 3.96
CA ASP A 248 -5.68 -9.87 3.27
C ASP A 248 -6.23 -11.00 2.40
N PHE A 249 -5.36 -11.68 1.64
CA PHE A 249 -5.72 -12.83 0.81
C PHE A 249 -6.34 -13.96 1.63
N VAL A 250 -5.68 -14.38 2.72
CA VAL A 250 -6.17 -15.42 3.63
C VAL A 250 -7.54 -15.04 4.21
N ALA A 251 -7.70 -13.79 4.63
CA ALA A 251 -8.96 -13.33 5.21
C ALA A 251 -10.10 -13.29 4.18
N ASP A 252 -9.82 -12.87 2.95
CA ASP A 252 -10.82 -12.79 1.87
C ASP A 252 -11.18 -14.17 1.33
N ASP A 253 -10.20 -15.07 1.16
CA ASP A 253 -10.42 -16.43 0.71
C ASP A 253 -11.23 -17.23 1.73
N LEU A 254 -10.85 -17.19 3.01
CA LEU A 254 -11.61 -17.82 4.09
C LEU A 254 -13.04 -17.29 4.20
N GLN A 255 -13.23 -15.97 4.06
CA GLN A 255 -14.56 -15.37 4.08
C GLN A 255 -15.42 -15.87 2.93
N SER A 256 -14.86 -15.94 1.72
CA SER A 256 -15.54 -16.44 0.52
C SER A 256 -15.86 -17.93 0.64
N ASP A 257 -14.90 -18.71 1.11
CA ASP A 257 -15.01 -20.18 1.22
C ASP A 257 -16.03 -20.57 2.30
N ILE A 258 -15.94 -20.00 3.49
CA ILE A 258 -16.90 -20.21 4.58
C ILE A 258 -18.30 -19.74 4.16
N GLY A 259 -18.40 -18.57 3.53
CA GLY A 259 -19.65 -18.02 3.03
C GLY A 259 -20.32 -18.91 1.99
N THR A 260 -19.54 -19.56 1.13
CA THR A 260 -20.05 -20.50 0.12
C THR A 260 -20.41 -21.84 0.73
N THR A 261 -19.53 -22.38 1.57
CA THR A 261 -19.70 -23.74 2.15
C THR A 261 -20.91 -23.80 3.09
N TYR A 262 -21.14 -22.74 3.87
CA TYR A 262 -22.19 -22.72 4.89
C TYR A 262 -23.38 -21.80 4.56
N ALA A 263 -23.52 -21.37 3.30
CA ALA A 263 -24.54 -20.39 2.85
C ALA A 263 -25.98 -20.74 3.23
N ALA A 264 -26.34 -22.02 3.24
CA ALA A 264 -27.70 -22.49 3.50
C ALA A 264 -27.85 -23.23 4.85
N THR A 265 -26.91 -22.99 5.79
CA THR A 265 -26.90 -23.71 7.06
C THR A 265 -27.47 -22.85 8.20
N LYS A 266 -27.90 -23.50 9.25
CA LYS A 266 -28.28 -22.87 10.54
C LYS A 266 -27.09 -22.94 11.48
N VAL A 267 -26.98 -21.98 12.37
CA VAL A 267 -25.91 -21.95 13.36
C VAL A 267 -26.43 -22.44 14.73
N SER A 268 -25.69 -23.34 15.36
CA SER A 268 -25.94 -23.80 16.72
C SER A 268 -24.64 -23.87 17.49
N ASP A 269 -24.74 -23.89 18.82
CA ASP A 269 -23.58 -24.18 19.65
C ASP A 269 -23.17 -25.65 19.56
N ASP A 270 -21.94 -25.93 19.94
CA ASP A 270 -21.47 -27.31 20.09
C ASP A 270 -22.27 -28.01 21.21
N THR A 271 -22.50 -29.30 21.09
CA THR A 271 -23.12 -30.09 22.16
C THR A 271 -22.17 -30.18 23.36
N SER A 272 -22.71 -30.49 24.52
CA SER A 272 -21.94 -30.55 25.79
C SER A 272 -20.82 -31.61 25.76
N ASP A 273 -20.86 -32.56 24.82
CA ASP A 273 -19.82 -33.55 24.56
C ASP A 273 -18.79 -33.10 23.50
N GLY A 274 -18.91 -31.87 23.01
CA GLY A 274 -18.03 -31.28 22.00
C GLY A 274 -18.22 -31.84 20.59
N LEU A 275 -19.27 -32.66 20.36
CA LEU A 275 -19.59 -33.22 19.07
C LEU A 275 -20.56 -32.30 18.29
N PRO A 276 -20.45 -32.21 16.95
CA PRO A 276 -21.42 -31.46 16.18
C PRO A 276 -22.82 -32.10 16.31
N PRO A 277 -23.90 -31.29 16.32
CA PRO A 277 -25.26 -31.82 16.34
C PRO A 277 -25.51 -32.72 15.15
N ARG A 278 -26.16 -33.84 15.36
CA ARG A 278 -26.48 -34.83 14.32
C ARG A 278 -27.61 -34.42 13.37
N THR A 279 -27.98 -33.16 13.38
CA THR A 279 -29.03 -32.58 12.52
C THR A 279 -28.45 -32.06 11.21
N GLN A 280 -29.13 -32.32 10.11
CA GLN A 280 -28.72 -31.81 8.80
C GLN A 280 -28.81 -30.29 8.74
N ASN A 281 -27.91 -29.67 7.99
CA ASN A 281 -27.85 -28.22 7.75
C ASN A 281 -27.62 -27.36 9.02
N VAL A 282 -26.89 -27.86 9.99
CA VAL A 282 -26.45 -27.11 11.15
C VAL A 282 -24.93 -27.05 11.16
N VAL A 283 -24.38 -25.84 11.34
CA VAL A 283 -22.97 -25.59 11.51
C VAL A 283 -22.68 -25.14 12.96
N THR A 284 -21.57 -25.59 13.50
CA THR A 284 -21.14 -25.27 14.86
C THR A 284 -19.76 -24.61 14.87
N PRO A 285 -19.37 -23.93 15.96
CA PRO A 285 -18.04 -23.37 16.13
C PRO A 285 -16.92 -24.40 15.87
N SER A 286 -17.04 -25.60 16.35
CA SER A 286 -16.03 -26.66 16.16
C SER A 286 -15.89 -27.10 14.70
N MET A 287 -16.99 -27.17 13.95
CA MET A 287 -16.96 -27.49 12.52
C MET A 287 -16.24 -26.39 11.74
N VAL A 288 -16.59 -25.12 11.96
CA VAL A 288 -15.93 -23.98 11.30
C VAL A 288 -14.46 -23.90 11.70
N ARG A 289 -14.14 -24.15 12.96
CA ARG A 289 -12.75 -24.20 13.45
C ARG A 289 -11.93 -25.26 12.72
N SER A 290 -12.49 -26.46 12.57
CA SER A 290 -11.81 -27.55 11.84
C SER A 290 -11.63 -27.24 10.36
N HIS A 291 -12.62 -26.61 9.73
CA HIS A 291 -12.53 -26.15 8.34
C HIS A 291 -11.41 -25.10 8.17
N ILE A 292 -11.40 -24.05 9.01
CA ILE A 292 -10.35 -23.04 9.00
C ILE A 292 -8.97 -23.68 9.22
N ALA A 293 -8.86 -24.60 10.18
CA ALA A 293 -7.61 -25.31 10.44
C ALA A 293 -7.07 -26.05 9.21
N GLY A 294 -7.93 -26.73 8.47
CA GLY A 294 -7.56 -27.40 7.22
C GLY A 294 -7.11 -26.40 6.13
N LYS A 295 -7.79 -25.25 6.01
CA LYS A 295 -7.39 -24.20 5.07
C LYS A 295 -6.06 -23.56 5.44
N LEU A 296 -5.80 -23.31 6.73
CA LEU A 296 -4.52 -22.78 7.18
C LEU A 296 -3.36 -23.73 6.86
N GLN A 297 -3.55 -25.06 7.01
CA GLN A 297 -2.56 -26.04 6.60
C GLN A 297 -2.31 -26.01 5.08
N GLN A 298 -3.36 -25.85 4.29
CA GLN A 298 -3.23 -25.71 2.84
C GLN A 298 -2.42 -24.45 2.48
N TYR A 299 -2.64 -23.31 3.14
CA TYR A 299 -1.85 -22.09 2.90
C TYR A 299 -0.38 -22.24 3.35
N GLU A 300 -0.09 -23.09 4.35
CA GLU A 300 1.28 -23.44 4.72
C GLU A 300 1.94 -24.33 3.65
N GLU A 301 1.22 -25.31 3.10
CA GLU A 301 1.68 -26.15 1.99
C GLU A 301 1.91 -25.34 0.71
N ASP A 302 1.07 -24.33 0.45
CA ASP A 302 1.21 -23.39 -0.67
C ASP A 302 2.34 -22.37 -0.46
N GLY A 303 2.98 -22.32 0.72
CA GLY A 303 4.09 -21.44 1.04
C GLY A 303 3.69 -20.00 1.41
N TYR A 304 2.43 -19.75 1.73
CA TYR A 304 1.98 -18.40 2.15
C TYR A 304 2.13 -18.18 3.65
N LEU A 305 1.91 -19.23 4.45
CA LEU A 305 1.99 -19.18 5.90
C LEU A 305 3.12 -20.07 6.41
N THR A 306 3.54 -19.78 7.64
CA THR A 306 4.50 -20.61 8.38
C THR A 306 4.03 -20.82 9.81
N ASN A 307 4.59 -21.85 10.49
CA ASN A 307 4.31 -22.15 11.89
C ASN A 307 2.81 -22.38 12.20
N VAL A 308 2.02 -22.83 11.24
CA VAL A 308 0.57 -23.04 11.41
C VAL A 308 0.27 -23.96 12.57
N ALA A 309 0.97 -25.10 12.69
CA ALA A 309 0.77 -26.04 13.79
C ALA A 309 1.06 -25.42 15.17
N ALA A 310 2.09 -24.61 15.28
CA ALA A 310 2.46 -23.93 16.53
C ALA A 310 1.43 -22.84 16.91
N ASN A 311 0.83 -22.18 15.93
CA ASN A 311 -0.15 -21.11 16.11
C ASN A 311 -1.59 -21.62 16.27
N MET A 312 -1.87 -22.91 15.98
CA MET A 312 -3.20 -23.52 16.03
C MET A 312 -3.93 -23.37 17.39
N PRO A 313 -3.25 -23.37 18.56
CA PRO A 313 -3.93 -23.11 19.84
C PRO A 313 -4.58 -21.72 19.95
N GLN A 314 -4.13 -20.75 19.14
CA GLN A 314 -4.69 -19.39 19.13
C GLN A 314 -5.93 -19.30 18.22
N LEU A 315 -6.22 -20.30 17.39
CA LEU A 315 -7.43 -20.35 16.57
C LEU A 315 -8.65 -20.53 17.45
N GLN A 316 -9.49 -19.53 17.49
CA GLN A 316 -10.73 -19.52 18.27
C GLN A 316 -11.92 -19.23 17.37
N VAL A 317 -12.97 -20.00 17.51
CA VAL A 317 -14.26 -19.76 16.85
C VAL A 317 -15.35 -19.87 17.92
N ALA A 318 -16.23 -18.91 18.00
CA ALA A 318 -17.30 -18.89 18.97
C ALA A 318 -18.56 -18.23 18.41
N LEU A 319 -19.71 -18.57 18.96
CA LEU A 319 -20.95 -17.86 18.71
C LEU A 319 -20.86 -16.43 19.24
N ASP A 320 -21.45 -15.51 18.49
CA ASP A 320 -21.63 -14.13 18.95
C ASP A 320 -22.76 -14.10 19.99
N GLY A 321 -22.44 -13.61 21.19
CA GLY A 321 -23.42 -13.54 22.29
C GLY A 321 -24.50 -12.47 22.08
N SER A 322 -24.31 -11.56 21.14
CA SER A 322 -25.21 -10.43 20.91
C SER A 322 -26.00 -10.51 19.60
N THR A 323 -25.46 -11.23 18.62
CA THR A 323 -26.05 -11.33 17.26
C THR A 323 -26.35 -12.78 16.94
N ALA A 324 -27.64 -13.13 16.88
CA ALA A 324 -28.06 -14.48 16.52
C ALA A 324 -27.58 -14.86 15.11
N GLY A 325 -27.07 -16.09 14.96
CA GLY A 325 -26.63 -16.61 13.68
C GLY A 325 -25.24 -16.11 13.24
N ARG A 326 -24.49 -15.42 14.11
CA ARG A 326 -23.13 -14.96 13.85
C ARG A 326 -22.10 -15.82 14.57
N LEU A 327 -21.06 -16.20 13.83
CA LEU A 327 -19.82 -16.79 14.35
C LEU A 327 -18.69 -15.77 14.26
N ASN A 328 -17.93 -15.63 15.35
CA ASN A 328 -16.72 -14.84 15.40
C ASN A 328 -15.53 -15.78 15.40
N ALA A 329 -14.53 -15.48 14.58
CA ALA A 329 -13.28 -16.24 14.49
C ALA A 329 -12.09 -15.32 14.76
N ASN A 330 -11.17 -15.80 15.61
CA ASN A 330 -9.83 -15.23 15.76
C ASN A 330 -8.85 -16.20 15.11
N ILE A 331 -8.24 -15.78 14.00
CA ILE A 331 -7.47 -16.64 13.11
C ILE A 331 -6.01 -16.20 13.17
N PRO A 332 -5.10 -17.04 13.70
CA PRO A 332 -3.67 -16.74 13.68
C PRO A 332 -3.15 -16.83 12.23
N CYS A 333 -2.40 -15.83 11.82
CA CYS A 333 -1.81 -15.76 10.48
C CYS A 333 -0.38 -15.27 10.62
N GLU A 334 0.58 -16.11 10.25
CA GLU A 334 2.00 -15.80 10.22
C GLU A 334 2.51 -15.95 8.78
N PRO A 335 2.59 -14.85 8.00
CA PRO A 335 3.08 -14.91 6.63
C PRO A 335 4.54 -15.36 6.55
N VAL A 336 4.88 -16.07 5.48
CA VAL A 336 6.29 -16.41 5.18
C VAL A 336 7.05 -15.13 4.86
N ALA A 337 8.18 -14.92 5.52
CA ALA A 337 9.02 -13.74 5.28
C ALA A 337 9.74 -13.84 3.92
N GLY A 338 9.83 -12.70 3.21
CA GLY A 338 10.64 -12.61 2.00
C GLY A 338 12.12 -12.81 2.28
N PHE A 339 12.85 -13.34 1.31
CA PHE A 339 14.31 -13.43 1.37
C PHE A 339 14.94 -12.11 0.93
N HIS A 340 15.47 -11.32 1.86
CA HIS A 340 15.96 -9.97 1.59
C HIS A 340 17.49 -9.87 1.53
N ILE A 341 18.23 -10.62 2.34
CA ILE A 341 19.68 -10.49 2.46
C ILE A 341 20.31 -11.87 2.61
N PHE A 342 21.34 -12.13 1.81
CA PHE A 342 22.24 -13.27 2.01
C PHE A 342 23.57 -12.78 2.60
N GLY A 343 23.92 -13.29 3.77
CA GLY A 343 25.22 -13.08 4.40
C GLY A 343 26.03 -14.37 4.39
N GLY A 344 27.15 -14.39 3.70
CA GLY A 344 28.00 -15.58 3.62
C GLY A 344 29.49 -15.25 3.70
N ASN A 345 30.27 -16.09 4.41
CA ASN A 345 31.73 -16.06 4.38
C ASN A 345 32.25 -17.18 3.50
N VAL A 346 33.11 -16.85 2.54
CA VAL A 346 33.86 -17.83 1.76
C VAL A 346 35.21 -18.04 2.43
N LEU A 347 35.45 -19.23 2.97
CA LEU A 347 36.73 -19.60 3.56
C LEU A 347 37.58 -20.29 2.50
N GLN A 348 38.73 -19.73 2.19
CA GLN A 348 39.74 -20.42 1.38
C GLN A 348 40.46 -21.45 2.26
N LEU A 349 40.28 -22.71 1.91
CA LEU A 349 41.04 -23.79 2.53
C LEU A 349 42.38 -23.95 1.81
N SER A 350 43.48 -23.95 2.57
CA SER A 350 44.87 -24.19 2.07
C SER A 350 45.16 -25.68 1.99
#